data_3c460d6312d4f135808a3cf46ae84c8d
#
_entry.id   3c460d6312d4f135808a3cf46ae84c8d
#
_cell.length_a   1.000
_cell.length_b   1.000
_cell.length_c   1.000
_cell.angle_alpha   90.00
_cell.angle_beta   90.00
_cell.angle_gamma   90.00
#
_symmetry.space_group_name_H-M   'P 1'
#
loop_
_entity.id
_entity.type
_entity.pdbx_description
1 polymer ?
#
loop_
_entity_poly.entity_id
_entity_poly.type
_entity_poly.pdbx_seq_one_letter_code
_entity_poly.pdbx_strand_id
1 'polypeptide(L)'
;MGLRFVDPQKQPQSALVAQADQALVAAFSAMVTSSEMLESAMSISDALWRGDAAAMTAFPAAEPSVAAAALEANAVLRQKLGHYLGGTLYFESEWYWGIDRLQYLEDRLRSAGLARNARLALIAPVPRVTCAHQPTNGAHPDLHFFLSFRSPYTYIAVPRVIQLTKHYGANLQLRFVLPMAMRGLPVPIEKRLYITRDTKREAESL
;
A
#
# COMPACT_ATOMS: atom_id res chain seq x y z
N MET A 1 7.68 0.47 -15.18
CA MET A 1 8.45 -0.61 -14.54
C MET A 1 7.56 -1.83 -14.40
N GLY A 2 7.89 -2.94 -15.05
CA GLY A 2 7.16 -4.20 -14.85
C GLY A 2 7.72 -4.94 -13.65
N LEU A 3 7.15 -4.73 -12.47
CA LEU A 3 7.46 -5.58 -11.32
C LEU A 3 6.86 -6.97 -11.58
N ARG A 4 7.66 -8.02 -11.46
CA ARG A 4 7.17 -9.39 -11.54
C ARG A 4 6.37 -9.70 -10.29
N PHE A 5 5.11 -10.04 -10.47
CA PHE A 5 4.29 -10.57 -9.40
C PHE A 5 4.50 -12.10 -9.36
N VAL A 6 5.02 -12.60 -8.26
CA VAL A 6 5.16 -14.04 -8.02
C VAL A 6 3.90 -14.54 -7.35
N ASP A 7 3.49 -15.78 -7.64
CA ASP A 7 2.26 -16.43 -7.17
C ASP A 7 1.98 -16.14 -5.68
N PRO A 8 0.88 -15.44 -5.33
CA PRO A 8 0.56 -15.08 -3.96
C PRO A 8 0.19 -16.29 -3.08
N GLN A 9 0.00 -17.47 -3.67
CA GLN A 9 -0.29 -18.69 -2.91
C GLN A 9 0.96 -19.28 -2.24
N LYS A 10 2.16 -18.87 -2.69
CA LYS A 10 3.41 -19.31 -2.09
C LYS A 10 4.04 -18.18 -1.27
N GLN A 11 3.66 -18.09 -0.02
CA GLN A 11 4.34 -17.21 0.92
C GLN A 11 5.79 -17.66 1.10
N PRO A 12 6.76 -16.74 1.20
CA PRO A 12 8.14 -17.09 1.47
C PRO A 12 8.28 -17.86 2.78
N GLN A 13 9.20 -18.81 2.82
CA GLN A 13 9.49 -19.57 4.03
C GLN A 13 10.03 -18.65 5.13
N SER A 14 9.64 -18.87 6.39
CA SER A 14 10.04 -18.03 7.52
C SER A 14 11.54 -17.89 7.67
N ALA A 15 12.31 -18.96 7.39
CA ALA A 15 13.76 -18.91 7.42
C ALA A 15 14.35 -17.95 6.37
N LEU A 16 13.76 -17.95 5.16
CA LEU A 16 14.19 -17.05 4.09
C LEU A 16 13.78 -15.60 4.37
N VAL A 17 12.63 -15.40 5.01
CA VAL A 17 12.21 -14.06 5.48
C VAL A 17 13.22 -13.52 6.50
N ALA A 18 13.62 -14.34 7.48
CA ALA A 18 14.62 -13.93 8.48
C ALA A 18 15.97 -13.56 7.83
N GLN A 19 16.41 -14.30 6.82
CA GLN A 19 17.62 -13.96 6.05
C GLN A 19 17.47 -12.64 5.28
N ALA A 20 16.30 -12.42 4.67
CA ALA A 20 16.01 -11.17 3.96
C ALA A 20 16.01 -9.97 4.93
N ASP A 21 15.43 -10.11 6.12
CA ASP A 21 15.45 -9.08 7.15
C ASP A 21 16.89 -8.74 7.58
N GLN A 22 17.74 -9.74 7.80
CA GLN A 22 19.15 -9.54 8.12
C GLN A 22 19.91 -8.84 6.98
N ALA A 23 19.63 -9.22 5.73
CA ALA A 23 20.25 -8.61 4.56
C ALA A 23 19.80 -7.15 4.38
N LEU A 24 18.51 -6.87 4.56
CA LEU A 24 17.97 -5.51 4.51
C LEU A 24 18.56 -4.62 5.60
N VAL A 25 18.66 -5.11 6.85
CA VAL A 25 19.28 -4.36 7.94
C VAL A 25 20.76 -4.07 7.66
N ALA A 26 21.51 -5.02 7.13
CA ALA A 26 22.89 -4.80 6.70
C ALA A 26 22.98 -3.73 5.60
N ALA A 27 22.14 -3.81 4.58
CA ALA A 27 22.11 -2.85 3.47
C ALA A 27 21.78 -1.43 3.95
N PHE A 28 20.82 -1.28 4.87
CA PHE A 28 20.45 0.03 5.42
C PHE A 28 21.42 0.59 6.46
N SER A 29 22.24 -0.26 7.07
CA SER A 29 23.29 0.15 8.03
C SER A 29 24.56 0.57 7.33
N ALA A 30 24.76 0.19 6.08
CA ALA A 30 25.90 0.63 5.28
C ALA A 30 25.73 2.12 4.93
N MET A 31 26.81 2.89 4.94
CA MET A 31 26.82 4.30 4.52
C MET A 31 26.83 4.39 3.00
N VAL A 32 25.71 4.04 2.38
CA VAL A 32 25.51 4.02 0.93
C VAL A 32 24.48 5.09 0.50
N THR A 33 24.43 5.40 -0.77
CA THR A 33 23.43 6.32 -1.32
C THR A 33 22.02 5.72 -1.27
N SER A 34 21.01 6.59 -1.30
CA SER A 34 19.61 6.13 -1.33
C SER A 34 19.30 5.26 -2.56
N SER A 35 19.99 5.46 -3.68
CA SER A 35 19.84 4.61 -4.89
C SER A 35 20.40 3.21 -4.67
N GLU A 36 21.58 3.08 -4.09
CA GLU A 36 22.20 1.79 -3.78
C GLU A 36 21.39 1.01 -2.75
N MET A 37 20.84 1.70 -1.73
CA MET A 37 19.93 1.10 -0.76
C MET A 37 18.68 0.53 -1.44
N LEU A 38 18.08 1.28 -2.36
CA LEU A 38 16.88 0.87 -3.09
C LEU A 38 17.17 -0.33 -3.99
N GLU A 39 18.28 -0.32 -4.74
CA GLU A 39 18.70 -1.42 -5.60
C GLU A 39 18.94 -2.69 -4.79
N SER A 40 19.60 -2.58 -3.63
CA SER A 40 19.81 -3.69 -2.71
C SER A 40 18.47 -4.23 -2.18
N ALA A 41 17.57 -3.36 -1.73
CA ALA A 41 16.26 -3.75 -1.23
C ALA A 41 15.42 -4.45 -2.31
N MET A 42 15.45 -3.98 -3.55
CA MET A 42 14.76 -4.60 -4.68
C MET A 42 15.34 -5.98 -5.00
N SER A 43 16.67 -6.12 -5.00
CA SER A 43 17.34 -7.38 -5.28
C SER A 43 17.08 -8.44 -4.20
N ILE A 44 17.13 -8.04 -2.92
CA ILE A 44 16.82 -8.90 -1.77
C ILE A 44 15.34 -9.34 -1.85
N SER A 45 14.44 -8.41 -2.12
CA SER A 45 12.99 -8.70 -2.25
C SER A 45 12.71 -9.65 -3.41
N ASP A 46 13.37 -9.49 -4.54
CA ASP A 46 13.21 -10.36 -5.71
C ASP A 46 13.70 -11.79 -5.39
N ALA A 47 14.86 -11.95 -4.72
CA ALA A 47 15.35 -13.25 -4.28
C ALA A 47 14.39 -13.92 -3.29
N LEU A 48 13.87 -13.16 -2.32
CA LEU A 48 12.89 -13.63 -1.34
C LEU A 48 11.63 -14.16 -2.02
N TRP A 49 11.02 -13.39 -2.90
CA TRP A 49 9.75 -13.77 -3.55
C TRP A 49 9.90 -14.86 -4.59
N ARG A 50 11.10 -15.08 -5.13
CA ARG A 50 11.40 -16.27 -5.95
C ARG A 50 11.72 -17.51 -5.13
N GLY A 51 11.91 -17.38 -3.83
CA GLY A 51 12.36 -18.48 -2.97
C GLY A 51 13.81 -18.91 -3.26
N ASP A 52 14.64 -17.99 -3.76
CA ASP A 52 16.01 -18.24 -4.17
C ASP A 52 16.97 -18.14 -3.00
N ALA A 53 17.09 -19.23 -2.23
CA ALA A 53 17.97 -19.31 -1.09
C ALA A 53 19.45 -19.12 -1.44
N ALA A 54 19.88 -19.55 -2.65
CA ALA A 54 21.24 -19.40 -3.10
C ALA A 54 21.58 -17.91 -3.36
N ALA A 55 20.69 -17.19 -4.06
CA ALA A 55 20.83 -15.75 -4.23
C ALA A 55 20.78 -15.01 -2.90
N MET A 56 19.95 -15.45 -1.94
CA MET A 56 19.84 -14.81 -0.64
C MET A 56 21.16 -14.87 0.15
N THR A 57 21.89 -15.97 0.08
CA THR A 57 23.19 -16.12 0.78
C THR A 57 24.29 -15.23 0.22
N ALA A 58 24.11 -14.68 -0.96
CA ALA A 58 25.11 -13.77 -1.57
C ALA A 58 25.04 -12.34 -1.01
N PHE A 59 23.95 -11.97 -0.32
CA PHE A 59 23.83 -10.65 0.29
C PHE A 59 24.56 -10.61 1.64
N PRO A 60 25.25 -9.49 1.97
CA PRO A 60 25.71 -9.24 3.33
C PRO A 60 24.55 -9.31 4.32
N ALA A 61 24.74 -9.94 5.46
CA ALA A 61 23.70 -10.10 6.46
C ALA A 61 24.15 -9.54 7.82
N ALA A 62 23.26 -8.84 8.49
CA ALA A 62 23.49 -8.43 9.87
C ALA A 62 23.32 -9.63 10.81
N GLU A 63 23.98 -9.58 11.97
CA GLU A 63 23.76 -10.56 13.02
C GLU A 63 22.28 -10.63 13.40
N PRO A 64 21.72 -11.81 13.68
CA PRO A 64 20.30 -11.99 13.98
C PRO A 64 19.80 -11.06 15.11
N SER A 65 20.59 -10.86 16.16
CA SER A 65 20.24 -9.96 17.27
C SER A 65 20.18 -8.50 16.85
N VAL A 66 21.06 -8.06 15.96
CA VAL A 66 21.08 -6.70 15.41
C VAL A 66 19.86 -6.48 14.52
N ALA A 67 19.53 -7.45 13.67
CA ALA A 67 18.35 -7.38 12.83
C ALA A 67 17.07 -7.32 13.67
N ALA A 68 16.92 -8.18 14.68
CA ALA A 68 15.78 -8.17 15.57
C ALA A 68 15.63 -6.84 16.32
N ALA A 69 16.72 -6.28 16.84
CA ALA A 69 16.69 -4.98 17.52
C ALA A 69 16.29 -3.83 16.59
N ALA A 70 16.77 -3.82 15.34
CA ALA A 70 16.41 -2.81 14.35
C ALA A 70 14.92 -2.90 13.97
N LEU A 71 14.39 -4.10 13.75
CA LEU A 71 12.98 -4.32 13.44
C LEU A 71 12.08 -3.88 14.59
N GLU A 72 12.44 -4.23 15.83
CA GLU A 72 11.69 -3.80 17.02
C GLU A 72 11.71 -2.28 17.19
N ALA A 73 12.86 -1.64 17.06
CA ALA A 73 12.97 -0.18 17.15
C ALA A 73 12.08 0.52 16.10
N ASN A 74 12.05 0.01 14.87
CA ASN A 74 11.21 0.55 13.80
C ASN A 74 9.71 0.29 14.06
N ALA A 75 9.36 -0.86 14.63
CA ALA A 75 7.98 -1.17 15.02
C ALA A 75 7.49 -0.23 16.13
N VAL A 76 8.31 0.00 17.16
CA VAL A 76 8.03 0.95 18.26
C VAL A 76 7.89 2.38 17.73
N LEU A 77 8.81 2.82 16.85
CA LEU A 77 8.72 4.15 16.23
C LEU A 77 7.43 4.32 15.43
N ARG A 78 7.09 3.36 14.57
CA ARG A 78 5.86 3.37 13.79
C ARG A 78 4.63 3.46 14.69
N GLN A 79 4.56 2.67 15.76
CA GLN A 79 3.46 2.69 16.72
C GLN A 79 3.38 4.03 17.45
N LYS A 80 4.51 4.57 17.90
CA LYS A 80 4.58 5.91 18.52
C LYS A 80 4.08 7.00 17.59
N LEU A 81 4.36 6.89 16.30
CA LEU A 81 3.87 7.80 15.26
C LEU A 81 2.41 7.56 14.87
N GLY A 82 1.76 6.51 15.41
CA GLY A 82 0.33 6.27 15.27
C GLY A 82 -0.06 5.43 14.06
N HIS A 83 0.77 4.47 13.62
CA HIS A 83 0.41 3.54 12.55
C HIS A 83 0.68 2.07 12.93
N TYR A 84 -0.06 1.16 12.29
CA TYR A 84 -0.12 -0.26 12.65
C TYR A 84 0.38 -1.23 11.55
N LEU A 85 0.65 -0.75 10.32
CA LEU A 85 1.09 -1.58 9.19
C LEU A 85 2.41 -1.09 8.59
N GLY A 86 3.09 -1.99 7.86
CA GLY A 86 4.20 -1.65 6.96
C GLY A 86 3.71 -1.19 5.57
N GLY A 87 4.66 -0.87 4.68
CA GLY A 87 4.35 -0.34 3.34
C GLY A 87 3.74 1.07 3.39
N THR A 88 4.16 1.86 4.38
CA THR A 88 3.63 3.19 4.67
C THR A 88 4.73 4.24 4.64
N LEU A 89 4.37 5.45 4.26
CA LEU A 89 5.24 6.61 4.28
C LEU A 89 4.70 7.60 5.32
N TYR A 90 5.60 8.24 6.05
CA TYR A 90 5.26 9.25 7.05
C TYR A 90 5.93 10.56 6.71
N PHE A 91 5.14 11.64 6.63
CA PHE A 91 5.63 12.98 6.38
C PHE A 91 4.78 14.00 7.14
N GLU A 92 5.40 14.86 7.93
CA GLU A 92 4.77 15.96 8.68
C GLU A 92 3.46 15.58 9.39
N SER A 93 3.51 14.56 10.22
CA SER A 93 2.38 14.04 11.02
C SER A 93 1.26 13.36 10.21
N GLU A 94 1.51 13.09 8.93
CA GLU A 94 0.59 12.35 8.07
C GLU A 94 1.17 11.03 7.58
N TRP A 95 0.28 10.03 7.41
CA TRP A 95 0.60 8.71 6.89
C TRP A 95 -0.01 8.50 5.51
N TYR A 96 0.76 7.86 4.64
CA TYR A 96 0.37 7.49 3.27
C TYR A 96 0.61 5.99 3.09
N TRP A 97 -0.49 5.21 3.04
CA TRP A 97 -0.40 3.76 2.99
C TRP A 97 -0.66 3.23 1.59
N GLY A 98 0.34 2.53 1.03
CA GLY A 98 0.25 1.91 -0.27
C GLY A 98 0.55 2.86 -1.43
N ILE A 99 0.60 2.28 -2.62
CA ILE A 99 0.96 3.00 -3.85
C ILE A 99 -0.12 3.98 -4.32
N ASP A 100 -1.35 3.71 -3.98
CA ASP A 100 -2.52 4.51 -4.33
C ASP A 100 -2.67 5.79 -3.47
N ARG A 101 -1.79 5.98 -2.49
CA ARG A 101 -1.68 7.22 -1.69
C ARG A 101 -0.45 8.06 -2.02
N LEU A 102 0.44 7.58 -2.92
CA LEU A 102 1.64 8.31 -3.31
C LEU A 102 1.33 9.65 -3.99
N GLN A 103 0.25 9.74 -4.74
CA GLN A 103 -0.21 10.98 -5.35
C GLN A 103 -0.40 12.11 -4.31
N TYR A 104 -1.01 11.82 -3.18
CA TYR A 104 -1.23 12.81 -2.11
C TYR A 104 0.08 13.22 -1.43
N LEU A 105 1.00 12.27 -1.25
CA LEU A 105 2.33 12.58 -0.74
C LEU A 105 3.10 13.47 -1.72
N GLU A 106 3.05 13.18 -3.02
CA GLU A 106 3.71 13.98 -4.04
C GLU A 106 3.14 15.40 -4.09
N ASP A 107 1.83 15.56 -4.02
CA ASP A 107 1.18 16.87 -3.94
C ASP A 107 1.59 17.64 -2.68
N ARG A 108 1.70 16.94 -1.54
CA ARG A 108 2.16 17.53 -0.28
C ARG A 108 3.60 17.99 -0.35
N LEU A 109 4.50 17.17 -0.90
CA LEU A 109 5.92 17.52 -1.08
C LEU A 109 6.09 18.73 -2.03
N ARG A 110 5.30 18.78 -3.10
CA ARG A 110 5.30 19.93 -4.04
C ARG A 110 4.80 21.19 -3.36
N SER A 111 3.70 21.11 -2.63
CA SER A 111 3.12 22.24 -1.89
C SER A 111 4.05 22.78 -0.81
N ALA A 112 4.88 21.90 -0.22
CA ALA A 112 5.93 22.28 0.73
C ALA A 112 7.20 22.84 0.06
N GLY A 113 7.23 22.98 -1.28
CA GLY A 113 8.37 23.50 -2.02
C GLY A 113 9.57 22.55 -2.09
N LEU A 114 9.39 21.25 -1.82
CA LEU A 114 10.47 20.26 -1.77
C LEU A 114 10.75 19.61 -3.12
N ALA A 115 10.01 19.94 -4.16
CA ALA A 115 10.26 19.43 -5.50
C ALA A 115 11.54 20.06 -6.08
N ARG A 116 12.51 19.22 -6.46
CA ARG A 116 13.74 19.69 -7.13
C ARG A 116 13.46 20.40 -8.46
N ASN A 117 12.42 19.98 -9.14
CA ASN A 117 11.94 20.58 -10.37
C ASN A 117 10.41 20.48 -10.44
N ALA A 118 9.73 21.59 -10.16
CA ALA A 118 8.27 21.67 -10.17
C ALA A 118 7.62 21.47 -11.55
N ARG A 119 8.41 21.52 -12.64
CA ARG A 119 7.92 21.32 -14.02
C ARG A 119 7.91 19.86 -14.46
N LEU A 120 8.55 18.95 -13.70
CA LEU A 120 8.51 17.54 -14.02
C LEU A 120 7.09 16.98 -13.82
N ALA A 121 6.74 16.01 -14.66
CA ALA A 121 5.49 15.26 -14.51
C ALA A 121 5.44 14.59 -13.13
N LEU A 122 4.22 14.38 -12.63
CA LEU A 122 4.00 13.62 -11.39
C LEU A 122 4.53 12.20 -11.56
N ILE A 123 5.25 11.70 -10.56
CA ILE A 123 5.72 10.31 -10.52
C ILE A 123 4.56 9.38 -10.21
N ALA A 124 3.64 9.81 -9.36
CA ALA A 124 2.44 9.08 -8.95
C ALA A 124 1.17 9.86 -9.35
N PRO A 125 0.84 9.98 -10.64
CA PRO A 125 -0.36 10.70 -11.06
C PRO A 125 -1.62 9.97 -10.59
N VAL A 126 -2.70 10.73 -10.36
CA VAL A 126 -4.02 10.17 -10.07
C VAL A 126 -4.43 9.22 -11.21
N PRO A 127 -4.77 7.97 -10.92
CA PRO A 127 -5.27 7.06 -11.92
C PRO A 127 -6.55 7.61 -12.54
N ARG A 128 -6.51 7.95 -13.84
CA ARG A 128 -7.73 8.33 -14.57
C ARG A 128 -8.35 7.07 -15.14
N VAL A 129 -9.54 6.73 -14.67
CA VAL A 129 -10.34 5.67 -15.27
C VAL A 129 -10.96 6.24 -16.54
N THR A 130 -10.39 5.88 -17.69
CA THR A 130 -11.02 6.17 -18.99
C THR A 130 -11.82 4.94 -19.40
N CYS A 131 -13.12 5.01 -19.30
CA CYS A 131 -14.01 3.96 -19.81
C CYS A 131 -14.16 4.13 -21.31
N ALA A 132 -13.29 3.50 -22.10
CA ALA A 132 -13.24 3.67 -23.54
C ALA A 132 -14.25 2.80 -24.32
N HIS A 133 -14.84 1.78 -23.70
CA HIS A 133 -15.70 0.81 -24.38
C HIS A 133 -17.01 0.61 -23.61
N GLN A 134 -18.12 0.83 -24.31
CA GLN A 134 -19.41 0.32 -23.87
C GLN A 134 -19.54 -1.17 -24.25
N PRO A 135 -20.22 -1.99 -23.43
CA PRO A 135 -20.48 -3.38 -23.81
C PRO A 135 -21.26 -3.42 -25.14
N THR A 136 -20.66 -4.02 -26.15
CA THR A 136 -21.28 -4.12 -27.49
C THR A 136 -22.19 -5.34 -27.66
N ASN A 137 -22.23 -6.21 -26.65
CA ASN A 137 -22.91 -7.51 -26.72
C ASN A 137 -24.30 -7.56 -26.07
N GLY A 138 -24.83 -6.42 -25.59
CA GLY A 138 -26.12 -6.37 -24.90
C GLY A 138 -26.16 -7.11 -23.54
N ALA A 139 -25.03 -7.58 -23.03
CA ALA A 139 -24.97 -8.25 -21.73
C ALA A 139 -25.15 -7.25 -20.59
N HIS A 140 -25.95 -7.63 -19.60
CA HIS A 140 -26.17 -6.87 -18.36
C HIS A 140 -25.63 -7.70 -17.18
N PRO A 141 -24.32 -7.65 -16.92
CA PRO A 141 -23.73 -8.45 -15.85
C PRO A 141 -24.19 -7.98 -14.48
N ASP A 142 -24.33 -8.93 -13.54
CA ASP A 142 -24.60 -8.59 -12.15
C ASP A 142 -23.31 -8.06 -11.48
N LEU A 143 -23.40 -6.85 -10.90
CA LEU A 143 -22.35 -6.24 -10.09
C LEU A 143 -22.76 -6.27 -8.62
N HIS A 144 -22.15 -7.15 -7.83
CA HIS A 144 -22.42 -7.24 -6.42
C HIS A 144 -21.59 -6.22 -5.63
N PHE A 145 -22.26 -5.30 -4.96
CA PHE A 145 -21.62 -4.32 -4.09
C PHE A 145 -21.82 -4.69 -2.61
N PHE A 146 -20.78 -5.22 -1.99
CA PHE A 146 -20.77 -5.55 -0.57
C PHE A 146 -20.46 -4.29 0.24
N LEU A 147 -21.45 -3.75 0.92
CA LEU A 147 -21.37 -2.45 1.58
C LEU A 147 -21.71 -2.52 3.08
N SER A 148 -21.10 -1.63 3.84
CA SER A 148 -21.44 -1.41 5.25
C SER A 148 -21.75 0.06 5.48
N PHE A 149 -22.93 0.38 6.01
CA PHE A 149 -23.35 1.76 6.29
C PHE A 149 -22.45 2.49 7.30
N ARG A 150 -21.67 1.78 8.09
CA ARG A 150 -20.72 2.36 9.04
C ARG A 150 -19.30 2.50 8.48
N SER A 151 -19.09 2.14 7.22
CA SER A 151 -17.78 2.30 6.57
C SER A 151 -17.74 3.61 5.79
N PRO A 152 -16.87 4.54 6.15
CA PRO A 152 -16.73 5.80 5.40
C PRO A 152 -16.22 5.55 3.98
N TYR A 153 -15.38 4.52 3.75
CA TYR A 153 -14.98 4.12 2.39
C TYR A 153 -16.17 3.66 1.53
N THR A 154 -17.12 2.94 2.11
CA THR A 154 -18.35 2.59 1.41
C THR A 154 -19.10 3.85 0.97
N TYR A 155 -19.23 4.83 1.86
CA TYR A 155 -19.93 6.07 1.59
C TYR A 155 -19.33 6.82 0.39
N ILE A 156 -18.02 7.02 0.37
CA ILE A 156 -17.35 7.72 -0.73
C ILE A 156 -17.29 6.90 -2.04
N ALA A 157 -17.40 5.55 -1.97
CA ALA A 157 -17.42 4.69 -3.15
C ALA A 157 -18.76 4.67 -3.87
N VAL A 158 -19.89 4.91 -3.19
CA VAL A 158 -21.26 4.79 -3.74
C VAL A 158 -21.47 5.56 -5.05
N PRO A 159 -21.11 6.84 -5.17
CA PRO A 159 -21.33 7.58 -6.41
C PRO A 159 -20.57 6.96 -7.60
N ARG A 160 -19.34 6.51 -7.38
CA ARG A 160 -18.51 5.88 -8.42
C ARG A 160 -19.05 4.51 -8.82
N VAL A 161 -19.53 3.72 -7.87
CA VAL A 161 -20.17 2.42 -8.15
C VAL A 161 -21.43 2.61 -8.99
N ILE A 162 -22.25 3.61 -8.68
CA ILE A 162 -23.46 3.93 -9.46
C ILE A 162 -23.09 4.38 -10.89
N GLN A 163 -22.07 5.23 -11.03
CA GLN A 163 -21.59 5.66 -12.35
C GLN A 163 -21.05 4.49 -13.16
N LEU A 164 -20.24 3.62 -12.54
CA LEU A 164 -19.70 2.42 -13.17
C LEU A 164 -20.84 1.51 -13.66
N THR A 165 -21.82 1.24 -12.81
CA THR A 165 -22.99 0.42 -13.13
C THR A 165 -23.75 0.97 -14.33
N LYS A 166 -24.03 2.26 -14.34
CA LYS A 166 -24.72 2.93 -15.47
C LYS A 166 -23.88 2.86 -16.75
N HIS A 167 -22.58 3.09 -16.64
CA HIS A 167 -21.68 3.11 -17.81
C HIS A 167 -21.64 1.76 -18.51
N TYR A 168 -21.57 0.66 -17.75
CA TYR A 168 -21.51 -0.69 -18.29
C TYR A 168 -22.87 -1.39 -18.42
N GLY A 169 -23.96 -0.71 -18.12
CA GLY A 169 -25.30 -1.33 -18.15
C GLY A 169 -25.44 -2.52 -17.20
N ALA A 170 -24.68 -2.54 -16.10
CA ALA A 170 -24.70 -3.65 -15.16
C ALA A 170 -25.92 -3.58 -14.22
N ASN A 171 -26.36 -4.73 -13.73
CA ASN A 171 -27.38 -4.85 -12.69
C ASN A 171 -26.72 -4.73 -11.32
N LEU A 172 -26.98 -3.64 -10.59
CA LEU A 172 -26.41 -3.43 -9.26
C LEU A 172 -27.15 -4.25 -8.20
N GLN A 173 -26.43 -5.18 -7.58
CA GLN A 173 -26.90 -6.02 -6.48
C GLN A 173 -26.29 -5.54 -5.16
N LEU A 174 -27.06 -4.90 -4.29
CA LEU A 174 -26.59 -4.44 -2.98
C LEU A 174 -26.52 -5.60 -1.99
N ARG A 175 -25.37 -5.78 -1.33
CA ARG A 175 -25.10 -6.81 -0.34
C ARG A 175 -24.62 -6.16 0.96
N PHE A 176 -25.47 -6.15 1.96
CA PHE A 176 -25.13 -5.52 3.24
C PHE A 176 -24.25 -6.44 4.07
N VAL A 177 -23.17 -5.90 4.64
CA VAL A 177 -22.25 -6.61 5.51
C VAL A 177 -22.06 -5.86 6.83
N LEU A 178 -21.84 -6.63 7.90
CA LEU A 178 -21.55 -6.02 9.20
C LEU A 178 -20.13 -5.41 9.23
N PRO A 179 -19.95 -4.26 9.90
CA PRO A 179 -18.64 -3.67 10.12
C PRO A 179 -17.71 -4.61 10.89
N MET A 180 -16.41 -4.46 10.69
CA MET A 180 -15.38 -5.28 11.36
C MET A 180 -15.56 -5.35 12.87
N ALA A 181 -15.82 -4.21 13.53
CA ALA A 181 -16.02 -4.15 14.97
C ALA A 181 -17.23 -4.98 15.46
N MET A 182 -18.29 -5.04 14.66
CA MET A 182 -19.49 -5.85 14.98
C MET A 182 -19.30 -7.35 14.70
N ARG A 183 -18.26 -7.69 13.95
CA ARG A 183 -17.85 -9.09 13.65
C ARG A 183 -16.80 -9.61 14.62
N GLY A 184 -16.51 -8.87 15.71
CA GLY A 184 -15.47 -9.24 16.67
C GLY A 184 -14.04 -9.08 16.17
N LEU A 185 -13.83 -8.44 15.02
CA LEU A 185 -12.49 -8.19 14.51
C LEU A 185 -11.87 -6.95 15.21
N PRO A 186 -10.60 -7.05 15.67
CA PRO A 186 -9.96 -5.94 16.36
C PRO A 186 -9.78 -4.73 15.44
N VAL A 187 -10.13 -3.57 15.94
CA VAL A 187 -9.92 -2.28 15.26
C VAL A 187 -9.17 -1.36 16.22
N PRO A 188 -7.83 -1.43 16.26
CA PRO A 188 -6.99 -0.59 17.10
C PRO A 188 -7.27 0.91 16.88
N ILE A 189 -6.95 1.72 17.87
CA ILE A 189 -7.22 3.17 17.81
C ILE A 189 -6.48 3.82 16.63
N GLU A 190 -5.24 3.40 16.37
CA GLU A 190 -4.42 3.88 15.26
C GLU A 190 -5.12 3.62 13.91
N LYS A 191 -5.71 2.44 13.74
CA LYS A 191 -6.48 2.08 12.54
C LYS A 191 -7.72 2.96 12.39
N ARG A 192 -8.45 3.25 13.46
CA ARG A 192 -9.63 4.13 13.43
C ARG A 192 -9.25 5.55 13.02
N LEU A 193 -8.18 6.08 13.61
CA LEU A 193 -7.68 7.42 13.30
C LEU A 193 -7.17 7.51 11.86
N TYR A 194 -6.44 6.50 11.39
CA TYR A 194 -5.99 6.44 10.00
C TYR A 194 -7.18 6.43 9.03
N ILE A 195 -8.15 5.53 9.22
CA ILE A 195 -9.34 5.43 8.37
C ILE A 195 -10.05 6.79 8.28
N THR A 196 -10.23 7.49 9.39
CA THR A 196 -10.91 8.78 9.40
C THR A 196 -10.16 9.85 8.61
N ARG A 197 -8.84 9.94 8.77
CA ARG A 197 -8.00 10.91 8.04
C ARG A 197 -7.91 10.58 6.56
N ASP A 198 -7.71 9.31 6.23
CA ASP A 198 -7.56 8.84 4.85
C ASP A 198 -8.87 9.00 4.05
N THR A 199 -10.01 8.64 4.63
CA THR A 199 -11.30 8.83 3.96
C THR A 199 -11.67 10.30 3.80
N LYS A 200 -11.27 11.17 4.71
CA LYS A 200 -11.40 12.62 4.53
C LYS A 200 -10.61 13.08 3.31
N ARG A 201 -9.33 12.69 3.22
CA ARG A 201 -8.45 13.01 2.08
C ARG A 201 -9.02 12.51 0.76
N GLU A 202 -9.50 11.28 0.72
CA GLU A 202 -10.17 10.71 -0.46
C GLU A 202 -11.42 11.48 -0.84
N ALA A 203 -12.26 11.86 0.12
CA ALA A 203 -13.49 12.62 -0.13
C ALA A 203 -13.21 14.04 -0.65
N GLU A 204 -12.14 14.68 -0.20
CA GLU A 204 -11.71 16.01 -0.65
C GLU A 204 -11.14 15.99 -2.08
N SER A 205 -10.72 14.82 -2.57
CA SER A 205 -10.17 14.63 -3.92
C SER A 205 -11.22 14.26 -4.98
N LEU A 206 -12.45 13.98 -4.58
CA LEU A 206 -13.57 13.61 -5.46
C LEU A 206 -14.24 14.82 -6.08
#